data_40a6f3bcd8cc1c66dc4cb9bfc817ee7e
#
_entry.id   40a6f3bcd8cc1c66dc4cb9bfc817ee7e
#
_cell.length_a   1.000
_cell.length_b   1.000
_cell.length_c   1.000
_cell.angle_alpha   90.00
_cell.angle_beta   90.00
_cell.angle_gamma   90.00
#
_symmetry.space_group_name_H-M   'P 1'
#
loop_
_entity.id
_entity.type
_entity.pdbx_description
1 polymer ?
#
loop_
_entity_poly.entity_id
_entity_poly.type
_entity_poly.pdbx_seq_one_letter_code
_entity_poly.pdbx_strand_id
1 'polypeptide(L)'
;MQTGKAISVPAILKVGNGTLNQLGSYLKGEGLKQVVIFLGNGLIDMFGETVMESLKKEEITVLEYSELDTVDIDDIITLAFSMPNKTQAVISIGGGKVIDAGKYAAFLRNIPFISVPTSSSSDGFSSASASLLVHGKRTSVQIGRAHV
;
A
#
# COMPACT_ATOMS: atom_id res chain seq x y z
N MET A 1 9.68 13.39 19.66
CA MET A 1 9.21 13.16 19.30
C MET A 1 8.74 12.54 18.82
N GLN A 2 8.26 12.42 18.68
CA GLN A 2 7.59 11.82 18.22
C GLN A 2 7.53 11.33 17.47
N THR A 3 7.46 11.16 17.39
CA THR A 3 7.18 10.71 16.81
C THR A 3 6.79 10.11 16.32
N GLY A 4 6.68 10.01 16.24
CA GLY A 4 6.23 9.48 15.66
C GLY A 4 5.27 9.00 15.52
N LYS A 5 4.65 9.28 15.23
CA LYS A 5 3.73 8.89 15.00
C LYS A 5 3.77 7.91 14.31
N ALA A 6 3.83 7.32 14.56
CA ALA A 6 3.96 6.43 13.84
C ALA A 6 2.89 5.97 13.31
N ILE A 7 2.74 5.63 12.37
CA ILE A 7 1.75 5.31 11.86
C ILE A 7 1.78 3.96 11.73
N SER A 8 1.33 3.21 12.47
CA SER A 8 1.33 1.85 12.37
C SER A 8 0.07 1.29 11.87
N VAL A 9 -0.97 2.00 11.90
CA VAL A 9 -2.25 1.54 11.42
C VAL A 9 -2.38 1.85 9.95
N PRO A 10 -2.72 0.92 9.09
CA PRO A 10 -2.92 1.25 7.68
C PRO A 10 -4.07 2.23 7.54
N ALA A 11 -3.82 3.28 6.82
CA ALA A 11 -4.89 4.20 6.49
C ALA A 11 -5.73 3.59 5.38
N ILE A 12 -7.03 3.76 5.45
CA ILE A 12 -7.93 3.17 4.48
C ILE A 12 -8.62 4.26 3.72
N LEU A 13 -8.46 4.23 2.40
CA LEU A 13 -9.17 5.14 1.54
C LEU A 13 -10.07 4.31 0.66
N LYS A 14 -11.32 4.70 0.53
CA LYS A 14 -12.25 3.97 -0.30
C LYS A 14 -12.26 4.54 -1.69
N VAL A 15 -12.31 3.67 -2.67
CA VAL A 15 -12.40 4.12 -4.04
C VAL A 15 -13.82 4.55 -4.30
N GLY A 16 -13.98 5.73 -4.77
CA GLY A 16 -15.25 6.27 -5.15
C GLY A 16 -14.98 7.53 -5.93
N ASN A 17 -16.02 8.23 -6.29
CA ASN A 17 -15.84 9.46 -7.03
C ASN A 17 -15.00 10.41 -6.24
N GLY A 18 -13.87 10.78 -6.76
CA GLY A 18 -13.03 11.77 -6.12
C GLY A 18 -12.04 11.24 -5.12
N THR A 19 -12.16 9.97 -4.70
CA THR A 19 -11.24 9.44 -3.70
C THR A 19 -9.81 9.40 -4.23
N LEU A 20 -9.62 8.84 -5.42
CA LEU A 20 -8.29 8.79 -6.00
C LEU A 20 -7.78 10.18 -6.36
N ASN A 21 -8.67 11.10 -6.66
CA ASN A 21 -8.26 12.46 -6.93
C ASN A 21 -7.72 13.14 -5.69
N GLN A 22 -8.03 12.62 -4.51
CA GLN A 22 -7.60 13.22 -3.25
C GLN A 22 -6.40 12.52 -2.66
N LEU A 23 -5.90 11.48 -3.31
CA LEU A 23 -4.79 10.70 -2.77
C LEU A 23 -3.56 11.58 -2.55
N GLY A 24 -3.25 12.43 -3.52
CA GLY A 24 -2.10 13.32 -3.38
C GLY A 24 -2.23 14.27 -2.21
N SER A 25 -3.42 14.84 -2.01
CA SER A 25 -3.64 15.75 -0.89
C SER A 25 -3.49 15.03 0.44
N TYR A 26 -3.98 13.79 0.51
CA TYR A 26 -3.85 12.99 1.72
C TYR A 26 -2.37 12.76 2.04
N LEU A 27 -1.60 12.33 1.04
CA LEU A 27 -0.18 12.06 1.24
C LEU A 27 0.58 13.32 1.63
N LYS A 28 0.25 14.43 1.00
CA LYS A 28 0.89 15.68 1.34
C LYS A 28 0.62 16.05 2.78
N GLY A 29 -0.62 15.88 3.22
CA GLY A 29 -0.98 16.17 4.60
C GLY A 29 -0.24 15.32 5.61
N GLU A 30 0.16 14.10 5.21
CA GLU A 30 0.90 13.19 6.07
C GLU A 30 2.41 13.36 5.91
N GLY A 31 2.86 14.25 5.05
CA GLY A 31 4.29 14.44 4.84
C GLY A 31 4.95 13.36 4.02
N LEU A 32 4.17 12.59 3.26
CA LEU A 32 4.69 11.46 2.50
C LEU A 32 4.89 11.88 1.06
N LYS A 33 6.13 12.10 0.67
CA LYS A 33 6.44 12.65 -0.63
C LYS A 33 7.09 11.68 -1.60
N GLN A 34 7.57 10.55 -1.14
CA GLN A 34 8.24 9.57 -1.99
C GLN A 34 7.63 8.22 -1.71
N VAL A 35 6.89 7.69 -2.66
CA VAL A 35 6.05 6.53 -2.43
C VAL A 35 6.23 5.47 -3.50
N VAL A 36 5.88 4.24 -3.13
CA VAL A 36 5.79 3.12 -4.06
C VAL A 36 4.32 2.73 -4.14
N ILE A 37 3.83 2.49 -5.34
CA ILE A 37 2.43 2.15 -5.56
C ILE A 37 2.31 0.81 -6.24
N PHE A 38 1.50 -0.07 -5.66
CA PHE A 38 1.16 -1.33 -6.28
C PHE A 38 -0.34 -1.34 -6.58
N LEU A 39 -0.70 -1.82 -7.76
CA LEU A 39 -2.09 -1.91 -8.16
C LEU A 39 -2.42 -3.36 -8.45
N GLY A 40 -3.67 -3.72 -8.25
CA GLY A 40 -4.13 -5.03 -8.64
C GLY A 40 -4.08 -5.20 -10.15
N ASN A 41 -4.19 -6.44 -10.58
CA ASN A 41 -4.04 -6.79 -11.98
C ASN A 41 -5.06 -6.02 -12.84
N GLY A 42 -4.61 -5.38 -13.88
CA GLY A 42 -5.46 -4.63 -14.80
C GLY A 42 -5.84 -3.24 -14.33
N LEU A 43 -5.45 -2.83 -13.14
CA LEU A 43 -5.93 -1.57 -12.60
C LEU A 43 -5.10 -0.36 -13.04
N ILE A 44 -3.93 -0.57 -13.62
CA ILE A 44 -3.18 0.55 -14.17
C ILE A 44 -3.98 1.20 -15.30
N ASP A 45 -4.58 0.40 -16.15
CA ASP A 45 -5.37 0.95 -17.25
C ASP A 45 -6.59 1.71 -16.74
N MET A 46 -7.17 1.22 -15.65
CA MET A 46 -8.41 1.80 -15.15
C MET A 46 -8.16 3.06 -14.30
N PHE A 47 -7.17 3.03 -13.44
CA PHE A 47 -6.98 4.09 -12.48
C PHE A 47 -5.66 4.83 -12.58
N GLY A 48 -4.72 4.34 -13.40
CA GLY A 48 -3.37 4.87 -13.40
C GLY A 48 -3.29 6.36 -13.65
N GLU A 49 -4.02 6.84 -14.64
CA GLU A 49 -3.96 8.24 -15.01
C GLU A 49 -4.46 9.13 -13.86
N THR A 50 -5.58 8.74 -13.26
CA THR A 50 -6.16 9.50 -12.16
C THR A 50 -5.20 9.55 -10.97
N VAL A 51 -4.60 8.41 -10.65
CA VAL A 51 -3.66 8.33 -9.55
C VAL A 51 -2.45 9.23 -9.80
N MET A 52 -1.87 9.11 -10.98
CA MET A 52 -0.66 9.86 -11.28
C MET A 52 -0.91 11.36 -11.33
N GLU A 53 -2.08 11.76 -11.82
CA GLU A 53 -2.43 13.18 -11.83
C GLU A 53 -2.59 13.72 -10.42
N SER A 54 -3.23 12.94 -9.54
CA SER A 54 -3.41 13.36 -8.17
C SER A 54 -2.07 13.58 -7.48
N LEU A 55 -1.13 12.67 -7.72
CA LEU A 55 0.17 12.76 -7.07
C LEU A 55 1.01 13.87 -7.65
N LYS A 56 0.98 14.02 -8.97
CA LYS A 56 1.76 15.07 -9.61
C LYS A 56 1.33 16.45 -9.16
N LYS A 57 0.02 16.62 -8.98
CA LYS A 57 -0.52 17.89 -8.56
C LYS A 57 0.06 18.33 -7.22
N GLU A 58 0.36 17.39 -6.34
CA GLU A 58 0.89 17.68 -5.02
C GLU A 58 2.41 17.46 -4.94
N GLU A 59 3.05 17.26 -6.09
CA GLU A 59 4.50 17.08 -6.17
C GLU A 59 4.98 15.86 -5.39
N ILE A 60 4.20 14.80 -5.43
CA ILE A 60 4.57 13.53 -4.80
C ILE A 60 5.37 12.74 -5.84
N THR A 61 6.51 12.21 -5.45
CA THR A 61 7.35 11.40 -6.32
C THR A 61 6.97 9.93 -6.20
N VAL A 62 6.65 9.30 -7.31
CA VAL A 62 6.35 7.88 -7.34
C VAL A 62 7.63 7.15 -7.74
N LEU A 63 8.21 6.43 -6.80
CA LEU A 63 9.48 5.76 -7.01
C LEU A 63 9.32 4.47 -7.79
N GLU A 64 8.24 3.74 -7.54
CA GLU A 64 7.90 2.53 -8.29
C GLU A 64 6.39 2.45 -8.44
N TYR A 65 5.94 1.87 -9.55
CA TYR A 65 4.55 1.86 -9.89
C TYR A 65 4.30 0.63 -10.75
N SER A 66 3.63 -0.35 -10.23
CA SER A 66 3.47 -1.61 -10.95
C SER A 66 2.25 -2.37 -10.49
N GLU A 67 1.82 -3.31 -11.33
CA GLU A 67 0.77 -4.24 -10.95
C GLU A 67 1.39 -5.40 -10.19
N LEU A 68 0.66 -5.91 -9.23
CA LEU A 68 1.15 -6.97 -8.38
C LEU A 68 0.06 -8.01 -8.22
N ASP A 69 0.41 -9.26 -8.50
CA ASP A 69 -0.57 -10.34 -8.44
C ASP A 69 -0.01 -11.52 -7.68
N THR A 70 0.79 -11.29 -6.68
CA THR A 70 1.35 -12.37 -5.88
C THR A 70 1.10 -12.13 -4.41
N VAL A 71 0.86 -13.22 -3.68
CA VAL A 71 0.86 -13.18 -2.22
C VAL A 71 1.84 -14.21 -1.69
N ASP A 72 2.76 -14.69 -2.53
CA ASP A 72 3.82 -15.59 -2.09
C ASP A 72 4.80 -14.80 -1.25
N ILE A 73 5.05 -15.29 -0.04
CA ILE A 73 5.85 -14.53 0.92
C ILE A 73 7.27 -14.26 0.42
N ASP A 74 7.86 -15.20 -0.29
CA ASP A 74 9.22 -15.00 -0.78
C ASP A 74 9.28 -13.93 -1.86
N ASP A 75 8.25 -13.86 -2.71
CA ASP A 75 8.16 -12.80 -3.71
C ASP A 75 8.05 -11.44 -3.05
N ILE A 76 7.26 -11.37 -1.98
CA ILE A 76 7.03 -10.09 -1.31
C ILE A 76 8.27 -9.65 -0.55
N ILE A 77 9.00 -10.59 0.05
CA ILE A 77 10.25 -10.24 0.72
C ILE A 77 11.24 -9.65 -0.29
N THR A 78 11.37 -10.28 -1.46
CA THR A 78 12.25 -9.76 -2.50
C THR A 78 11.80 -8.37 -2.94
N LEU A 79 10.51 -8.21 -3.13
CA LEU A 79 9.95 -6.95 -3.53
C LEU A 79 10.23 -5.86 -2.50
N ALA A 80 10.00 -6.16 -1.22
CA ALA A 80 10.18 -5.19 -0.15
C ALA A 80 11.60 -4.66 -0.10
N PHE A 81 12.56 -5.56 -0.21
CA PHE A 81 13.95 -5.15 -0.05
C PHE A 81 14.57 -4.65 -1.35
N SER A 82 13.83 -4.70 -2.45
CA SER A 82 14.29 -4.06 -3.67
C SER A 82 13.70 -2.65 -3.84
N MET A 83 12.79 -2.24 -2.99
CA MET A 83 12.26 -0.89 -3.08
C MET A 83 13.35 0.13 -2.71
N PRO A 84 13.34 1.31 -3.33
CA PRO A 84 14.36 2.31 -3.04
C PRO A 84 14.42 2.66 -1.55
N ASN A 85 15.61 2.96 -1.06
CA ASN A 85 15.79 3.26 0.36
C ASN A 85 15.01 4.47 0.82
N LYS A 86 14.73 5.38 -0.08
CA LYS A 86 14.02 6.61 0.30
C LYS A 86 12.51 6.47 0.25
N THR A 87 12.01 5.26 0.07
CA THR A 87 10.56 5.02 0.07
C THR A 87 9.98 5.38 1.43
N GLN A 88 8.99 6.27 1.44
CA GLN A 88 8.39 6.73 2.67
C GLN A 88 7.07 6.04 2.98
N ALA A 89 6.44 5.45 1.98
CA ALA A 89 5.17 4.75 2.17
C ALA A 89 4.92 3.81 1.02
N VAL A 90 4.12 2.78 1.28
CA VAL A 90 3.63 1.87 0.25
C VAL A 90 2.14 2.08 0.13
N ILE A 91 1.65 2.18 -1.10
CA ILE A 91 0.24 2.33 -1.37
C ILE A 91 -0.20 1.14 -2.21
N SER A 92 -1.25 0.45 -1.79
CA SER A 92 -1.84 -0.62 -2.58
C SER A 92 -3.25 -0.22 -3.01
N ILE A 93 -3.53 -0.37 -4.29
CA ILE A 93 -4.83 -0.06 -4.85
C ILE A 93 -5.38 -1.33 -5.48
N GLY A 94 -6.46 -1.86 -4.94
CA GLY A 94 -7.04 -3.07 -5.52
C GLY A 94 -7.75 -3.93 -4.51
N GLY A 95 -7.75 -5.22 -4.76
CA GLY A 95 -8.41 -6.19 -3.91
C GLY A 95 -7.48 -6.78 -2.88
N GLY A 96 -7.89 -7.91 -2.30
CA GLY A 96 -7.19 -8.49 -1.17
C GLY A 96 -5.74 -8.85 -1.44
N LYS A 97 -5.43 -9.37 -2.61
CA LYS A 97 -4.05 -9.80 -2.88
C LYS A 97 -3.06 -8.64 -2.84
N VAL A 98 -3.35 -7.58 -3.57
CA VAL A 98 -2.41 -6.46 -3.63
C VAL A 98 -2.34 -5.74 -2.29
N ILE A 99 -3.45 -5.73 -1.57
CA ILE A 99 -3.47 -5.09 -0.25
C ILE A 99 -2.63 -5.90 0.73
N ASP A 100 -2.80 -7.22 0.76
CA ASP A 100 -2.01 -8.05 1.67
C ASP A 100 -0.52 -7.99 1.31
N ALA A 101 -0.20 -8.03 0.03
CA ALA A 101 1.19 -7.97 -0.41
C ALA A 101 1.84 -6.64 -0.04
N GLY A 102 1.17 -5.53 -0.32
CA GLY A 102 1.71 -4.22 0.00
C GLY A 102 1.83 -3.99 1.50
N LYS A 103 0.85 -4.49 2.24
CA LYS A 103 0.86 -4.38 3.68
C LYS A 103 2.10 -5.06 4.28
N TYR A 104 2.39 -6.28 3.81
CA TYR A 104 3.53 -7.01 4.32
C TYR A 104 4.85 -6.36 3.89
N ALA A 105 4.92 -5.87 2.65
CA ALA A 105 6.12 -5.18 2.18
C ALA A 105 6.40 -3.94 3.04
N ALA A 106 5.37 -3.16 3.33
CA ALA A 106 5.53 -1.98 4.17
C ALA A 106 5.96 -2.35 5.58
N PHE A 107 5.39 -3.43 6.11
CA PHE A 107 5.77 -3.92 7.42
C PHE A 107 7.26 -4.29 7.45
N LEU A 108 7.73 -5.01 6.44
CA LEU A 108 9.14 -5.40 6.40
C LEU A 108 10.08 -4.20 6.34
N ARG A 109 9.65 -3.13 5.72
CA ARG A 109 10.46 -1.92 5.62
C ARG A 109 10.18 -0.94 6.75
N ASN A 110 9.21 -1.26 7.60
CA ASN A 110 8.83 -0.43 8.73
C ASN A 110 8.42 0.97 8.31
N ILE A 111 7.59 1.04 7.28
CA ILE A 111 7.08 2.31 6.76
C ILE A 111 5.56 2.24 6.68
N PRO A 112 4.89 3.39 6.60
CA PRO A 112 3.44 3.44 6.52
C PRO A 112 2.88 2.72 5.31
N PHE A 113 1.69 2.19 5.47
CA PHE A 113 0.97 1.51 4.40
C PHE A 113 -0.39 2.17 4.24
N ILE A 114 -0.76 2.47 2.99
CA ILE A 114 -2.06 3.05 2.69
C ILE A 114 -2.79 2.10 1.76
N SER A 115 -3.97 1.66 2.16
CA SER A 115 -4.74 0.78 1.31
C SER A 115 -5.91 1.54 0.68
N VAL A 116 -6.09 1.31 -0.61
CA VAL A 116 -7.17 1.90 -1.38
C VAL A 116 -7.95 0.75 -1.99
N PRO A 117 -8.90 0.19 -1.24
CA PRO A 117 -9.63 -1.00 -1.73
C PRO A 117 -10.56 -0.64 -2.86
N THR A 118 -10.61 -1.52 -3.87
CA THR A 118 -11.51 -1.36 -4.99
C THR A 118 -12.66 -2.35 -4.92
N SER A 119 -12.68 -3.17 -3.88
CA SER A 119 -13.74 -4.14 -3.67
C SER A 119 -14.32 -3.91 -2.30
N SER A 120 -15.62 -3.90 -2.19
CA SER A 120 -16.24 -3.69 -0.91
C SER A 120 -16.29 -4.97 -0.09
N SER A 121 -15.86 -6.08 -0.65
CA SER A 121 -16.01 -7.35 0.04
C SER A 121 -14.87 -7.69 0.96
N SER A 122 -13.81 -6.93 0.96
CA SER A 122 -12.67 -7.28 1.77
C SER A 122 -12.83 -6.76 3.18
N ASP A 123 -12.64 -7.61 4.14
CA ASP A 123 -12.68 -7.21 5.53
C ASP A 123 -11.30 -7.04 6.09
N GLY A 124 -10.29 -7.25 5.33
CA GLY A 124 -8.94 -7.34 5.86
C GLY A 124 -8.08 -6.11 5.71
N PHE A 125 -8.58 -5.04 5.10
CA PHE A 125 -7.66 -3.97 4.77
C PHE A 125 -7.13 -3.23 6.00
N SER A 126 -7.84 -3.29 7.11
CA SER A 126 -7.36 -2.61 8.31
C SER A 126 -6.84 -3.58 9.35
N SER A 127 -6.78 -4.87 9.03
CA SER A 127 -6.36 -5.83 10.03
C SER A 127 -4.85 -5.79 10.24
N ALA A 128 -4.43 -6.31 11.36
CA ALA A 128 -3.01 -6.38 11.68
C ALA A 128 -2.35 -7.61 11.07
N SER A 129 -3.02 -8.30 10.15
CA SER A 129 -2.46 -9.49 9.55
C SER A 129 -2.57 -9.41 8.03
N ALA A 130 -1.82 -10.24 7.35
CA ALA A 130 -1.89 -10.39 5.92
C ALA A 130 -2.04 -11.87 5.60
N SER A 131 -2.85 -12.20 4.61
CA SER A 131 -3.03 -13.57 4.17
C SER A 131 -2.06 -13.84 3.04
N LEU A 132 -1.05 -14.64 3.30
CA LEU A 132 0.03 -14.87 2.38
C LEU A 132 0.20 -16.36 2.11
N LEU A 133 0.90 -16.68 1.03
CA LEU A 133 1.28 -18.07 0.78
C LEU A 133 2.69 -18.26 1.30
N VAL A 134 2.83 -19.15 2.26
CA VAL A 134 4.11 -19.49 2.86
C VAL A 134 4.37 -20.95 2.51
N HIS A 135 5.33 -21.19 1.63
CA HIS A 135 5.63 -22.53 1.12
C HIS A 135 4.36 -23.16 0.55
N GLY A 136 3.60 -22.37 -0.19
CA GLY A 136 2.39 -22.87 -0.85
C GLY A 136 1.17 -23.00 0.03
N LYS A 137 1.28 -22.66 1.33
CA LYS A 137 0.15 -22.76 2.21
C LYS A 137 -0.37 -21.40 2.58
N ARG A 138 -1.68 -21.23 2.51
CA ARG A 138 -2.29 -19.96 2.91
C ARG A 138 -2.13 -19.78 4.41
N THR A 139 -1.50 -18.71 4.80
CA THR A 139 -1.13 -18.47 6.19
C THR A 139 -1.47 -17.05 6.56
N SER A 140 -2.05 -16.86 7.74
CA SER A 140 -2.30 -15.53 8.25
C SER A 140 -1.05 -15.09 9.00
N VAL A 141 -0.37 -14.08 8.47
CA VAL A 141 0.88 -13.61 9.03
C VAL A 141 0.60 -12.35 9.82
N GLN A 142 0.99 -12.37 11.11
CA GLN A 142 0.81 -11.19 11.92
C GLN A 142 1.85 -10.17 11.54
N ILE A 143 1.44 -8.97 11.23
CA ILE A 143 2.35 -7.92 10.88
C ILE A 143 2.47 -6.91 11.99
N GLY A 144 2.04 -7.27 13.19
CA GLY A 144 2.16 -6.41 14.33
C GLY A 144 0.98 -5.50 14.48
N ARG A 145 0.80 -4.95 15.66
CA ARG A 145 -0.21 -4.06 15.94
C ARG A 145 0.24 -2.75 15.66
N ALA A 146 -0.66 -1.99 15.41
CA ALA A 146 -0.42 -0.62 15.34
C ALA A 146 0.12 -0.22 16.60
N HIS A 147 1.02 0.58 16.57
CA HIS A 147 1.48 0.99 17.72
C HIS A 147 1.00 2.09 17.94
N VAL A 148 0.25 2.16 17.98
CA VAL A 148 -0.32 3.16 18.31
C VAL A 148 0.12 3.76 19.17
#